data_b4d91dffe7aa2267e2310ca196e47aa0
#
_entry.id   b4d91dffe7aa2267e2310ca196e47aa0
#
_cell.length_a   1.000
_cell.length_b   1.000
_cell.length_c   1.000
_cell.angle_alpha   90.00
_cell.angle_beta   90.00
_cell.angle_gamma   90.00
#
_symmetry.space_group_name_H-M   'P 1'
#
loop_
_entity.id
_entity.type
_entity.pdbx_description
1 polymer ?
#
loop_
_entity_poly.entity_id
_entity_poly.type
_entity_poly.pdbx_seq_one_letter_code
_entity_poly.pdbx_strand_id
1 'polypeptide(L)'
;MTAGAYLSQVSTSLEDYLRLYRTSWSKLQCTSPELLSYDRTLYTTWDLSFKHIQSQNKSAGKLLRLWAYFDNQDVWFQLLAAGSEGSPEWFATIVNDELSFNQVIRLLCDHALIDPLEVSGGYSMHTCVHSWAVYVLNAEREVSMARLALVCVGSAVPTKNVPEYWVEERRLLPHAHKCYDFVHDTIDLESQDNQAALDAIHSLGSFYTNQGKMAEAEAMYRRALEGKEKAWGPEHTSTLDTVNNLGNLYKDQGKMAEAEAMYRRALEGYEKAWGPEHTSTLNMVNNLGLLYKKQGKMAEAEAMYRRARK
;
A
#
# COMPACT_ATOMS: atom_id res chain seq x y z
N MET A 1 0.06 -0.35 -30.12
CA MET A 1 0.51 0.28 -31.41
C MET A 1 1.62 1.30 -31.21
N THR A 2 1.58 2.17 -30.20
CA THR A 2 2.63 3.19 -29.92
C THR A 2 4.04 2.63 -29.72
N ALA A 3 4.19 1.58 -28.91
CA ALA A 3 5.50 0.97 -28.62
C ALA A 3 6.15 0.34 -29.87
N GLY A 4 5.35 -0.35 -30.69
CA GLY A 4 5.85 -0.99 -31.92
C GLY A 4 6.36 0.03 -32.94
N ALA A 5 5.67 1.15 -33.14
CA ALA A 5 6.09 2.22 -34.03
C ALA A 5 7.40 2.88 -33.54
N TYR A 6 7.54 3.14 -32.25
CA TYR A 6 8.76 3.70 -31.68
C TYR A 6 9.94 2.73 -31.81
N LEU A 7 9.76 1.46 -31.43
CA LEU A 7 10.81 0.44 -31.51
C LEU A 7 11.28 0.16 -32.95
N SER A 8 10.38 0.31 -33.94
CA SER A 8 10.73 0.13 -35.35
C SER A 8 11.51 1.32 -35.95
N GLN A 9 11.33 2.52 -35.41
CA GLN A 9 12.00 3.74 -35.89
C GLN A 9 13.27 4.08 -35.12
N VAL A 10 13.35 3.72 -33.86
CA VAL A 10 14.51 3.99 -33.00
C VAL A 10 15.08 2.66 -32.54
N SER A 11 16.26 2.30 -33.03
CA SER A 11 16.97 1.04 -32.69
C SER A 11 17.28 0.97 -31.19
N THR A 12 16.24 0.77 -30.36
CA THR A 12 16.36 0.67 -28.91
C THR A 12 15.81 -0.67 -28.43
N SER A 13 16.32 -1.18 -27.31
CA SER A 13 15.83 -2.42 -26.71
C SER A 13 14.43 -2.20 -26.10
N LEU A 14 13.65 -3.28 -25.99
CA LEU A 14 12.36 -3.23 -25.27
C LEU A 14 12.52 -2.79 -23.80
N GLU A 15 13.63 -3.19 -23.18
CA GLU A 15 13.95 -2.84 -21.79
C GLU A 15 14.25 -1.34 -21.65
N ASP A 16 15.05 -0.78 -22.55
CA ASP A 16 15.31 0.67 -22.58
C ASP A 16 14.05 1.46 -22.92
N TYR A 17 13.23 0.94 -23.85
CA TYR A 17 11.93 1.56 -24.14
C TYR A 17 11.02 1.59 -22.90
N LEU A 18 10.91 0.49 -22.16
CA LEU A 18 10.08 0.44 -20.93
C LEU A 18 10.61 1.39 -19.85
N ARG A 19 11.93 1.51 -19.72
CA ARG A 19 12.55 2.49 -18.83
C ARG A 19 12.20 3.92 -19.25
N LEU A 20 12.39 4.24 -20.53
CA LEU A 20 12.05 5.55 -21.11
C LEU A 20 10.55 5.82 -21.02
N TYR A 21 9.73 4.81 -21.24
CA TYR A 21 8.27 4.91 -21.13
C TYR A 21 7.84 5.30 -19.72
N ARG A 22 8.38 4.65 -18.69
CA ARG A 22 8.08 4.97 -17.28
C ARG A 22 8.57 6.36 -16.88
N THR A 23 9.73 6.80 -17.37
CA THR A 23 10.37 8.07 -16.96
C THR A 23 9.97 9.27 -17.83
N SER A 24 9.50 9.05 -19.04
CA SER A 24 9.24 10.10 -20.02
C SER A 24 7.98 9.85 -20.85
N TRP A 25 6.99 9.18 -20.26
CA TRP A 25 5.79 8.74 -20.97
C TRP A 25 5.12 9.88 -21.77
N SER A 26 4.89 11.04 -21.15
CA SER A 26 4.32 12.21 -21.83
C SER A 26 5.17 12.72 -23.00
N LYS A 27 6.50 12.66 -22.86
CA LYS A 27 7.43 13.08 -23.93
C LYS A 27 7.46 12.08 -25.09
N LEU A 28 7.45 10.75 -24.77
CA LEU A 28 7.40 9.70 -25.78
C LEU A 28 6.12 9.78 -26.63
N GLN A 29 5.00 10.10 -26.03
CA GLN A 29 3.73 10.29 -26.72
C GLN A 29 3.77 11.53 -27.63
N CYS A 30 4.44 12.62 -27.23
CA CYS A 30 4.58 13.83 -28.03
C CYS A 30 5.58 13.70 -29.19
N THR A 31 6.53 12.77 -29.14
CA THR A 31 7.63 12.64 -30.14
C THR A 31 7.38 11.56 -31.19
N SER A 32 6.30 10.77 -31.10
CA SER A 32 5.96 9.74 -32.10
C SER A 32 5.20 10.38 -33.28
N PRO A 33 5.80 10.52 -34.46
CA PRO A 33 5.27 11.39 -35.55
C PRO A 33 3.95 10.92 -36.15
N GLU A 34 3.73 9.59 -36.26
CA GLU A 34 2.53 9.04 -36.92
C GLU A 34 1.28 8.94 -36.00
N LEU A 35 1.47 9.12 -34.69
CA LEU A 35 0.42 9.00 -33.69
C LEU A 35 -0.10 10.35 -33.17
N LEU A 36 0.55 11.45 -33.56
CA LEU A 36 0.27 12.80 -33.07
C LEU A 36 -1.18 13.27 -33.24
N SER A 37 -1.91 12.78 -34.24
CA SER A 37 -3.32 13.17 -34.44
C SER A 37 -4.27 12.33 -33.61
N TYR A 38 -4.06 11.03 -33.51
CA TYR A 38 -4.98 10.10 -32.84
C TYR A 38 -4.83 10.16 -31.32
N ASP A 39 -3.60 10.15 -30.81
CA ASP A 39 -3.36 10.22 -29.35
C ASP A 39 -3.69 11.60 -28.77
N ARG A 40 -3.41 12.67 -29.48
CA ARG A 40 -3.90 14.00 -29.11
C ARG A 40 -5.44 14.04 -29.02
N THR A 41 -6.11 13.36 -29.93
CA THR A 41 -7.58 13.25 -29.90
C THR A 41 -8.05 12.47 -28.69
N LEU A 42 -7.41 11.36 -28.33
CA LEU A 42 -7.75 10.57 -27.15
C LEU A 42 -7.52 11.35 -25.84
N TYR A 43 -6.34 11.96 -25.68
CA TYR A 43 -6.05 12.76 -24.49
C TYR A 43 -6.95 13.97 -24.37
N THR A 44 -7.23 14.64 -25.47
CA THR A 44 -8.18 15.76 -25.50
C THR A 44 -9.58 15.30 -25.10
N THR A 45 -10.00 14.12 -25.55
CA THR A 45 -11.29 13.52 -25.20
C THR A 45 -11.37 13.21 -23.70
N TRP A 46 -10.31 12.57 -23.12
CA TRP A 46 -10.29 12.28 -21.70
C TRP A 46 -10.21 13.54 -20.83
N ASP A 47 -9.43 14.56 -21.27
CA ASP A 47 -9.36 15.85 -20.57
C ASP A 47 -10.71 16.59 -20.59
N LEU A 48 -11.40 16.57 -21.72
CA LEU A 48 -12.75 17.14 -21.83
C LEU A 48 -13.75 16.38 -20.95
N SER A 49 -13.71 15.03 -20.97
CA SER A 49 -14.53 14.19 -20.10
C SER A 49 -14.25 14.46 -18.63
N PHE A 50 -12.97 14.56 -18.24
CA PHE A 50 -12.57 14.89 -16.88
C PHE A 50 -13.06 16.28 -16.43
N LYS A 51 -12.89 17.31 -17.27
CA LYS A 51 -13.38 18.68 -16.98
C LYS A 51 -14.90 18.69 -16.82
N HIS A 52 -15.60 17.94 -17.66
CA HIS A 52 -17.05 17.83 -17.56
C HIS A 52 -17.47 17.13 -16.26
N ILE A 53 -16.86 15.98 -15.93
CA ILE A 53 -17.09 15.28 -14.68
C ILE A 53 -16.81 16.18 -13.48
N GLN A 54 -15.67 16.88 -13.49
CA GLN A 54 -15.28 17.78 -12.40
C GLN A 54 -16.27 18.94 -12.22
N SER A 55 -16.89 19.44 -13.32
CA SER A 55 -17.92 20.47 -13.25
C SER A 55 -19.24 19.96 -12.67
N GLN A 56 -19.59 18.70 -12.92
CA GLN A 56 -20.81 18.07 -12.39
C GLN A 56 -20.62 17.59 -10.94
N ASN A 57 -19.48 16.94 -10.66
CA ASN A 57 -19.17 16.37 -9.36
C ASN A 57 -17.66 16.44 -9.09
N LYS A 58 -17.28 17.38 -8.21
CA LYS A 58 -15.86 17.56 -7.83
C LYS A 58 -15.26 16.32 -7.16
N SER A 59 -16.06 15.57 -6.42
CA SER A 59 -15.62 14.36 -5.72
C SER A 59 -15.32 13.23 -6.72
N ALA A 60 -16.09 13.11 -7.81
CA ALA A 60 -15.81 12.18 -8.89
C ALA A 60 -14.46 12.49 -9.60
N GLY A 61 -14.19 13.78 -9.85
CA GLY A 61 -12.89 14.18 -10.39
C GLY A 61 -11.72 13.87 -9.46
N LYS A 62 -11.90 14.05 -8.15
CA LYS A 62 -10.89 13.68 -7.14
C LYS A 62 -10.71 12.16 -7.05
N LEU A 63 -11.80 11.37 -7.13
CA LEU A 63 -11.72 9.92 -7.13
C LEU A 63 -10.94 9.40 -8.34
N LEU A 64 -11.15 9.99 -9.53
CA LEU A 64 -10.39 9.63 -10.72
C LEU A 64 -8.88 9.92 -10.54
N ARG A 65 -8.52 11.04 -9.91
CA ARG A 65 -7.12 11.33 -9.54
C ARG A 65 -6.57 10.33 -8.54
N LEU A 66 -7.34 9.98 -7.52
CA LEU A 66 -6.94 9.00 -6.51
C LEU A 66 -6.70 7.62 -7.14
N TRP A 67 -7.48 7.26 -8.18
CA TRP A 67 -7.35 5.96 -8.86
C TRP A 67 -5.95 5.72 -9.44
N ALA A 68 -5.26 6.78 -9.86
CA ALA A 68 -3.90 6.70 -10.36
C ALA A 68 -2.87 6.14 -9.37
N TYR A 69 -3.19 6.14 -8.08
CA TYR A 69 -2.35 5.60 -7.00
C TYR A 69 -2.66 4.14 -6.65
N PHE A 70 -3.72 3.56 -7.23
CA PHE A 70 -4.01 2.12 -7.18
C PHE A 70 -3.51 1.42 -8.45
N ASP A 71 -3.55 0.08 -8.44
CA ASP A 71 -3.49 -0.66 -9.68
C ASP A 71 -4.71 -0.34 -10.56
N ASN A 72 -4.57 -0.50 -11.87
CA ASN A 72 -5.66 -0.18 -12.79
C ASN A 72 -6.80 -1.20 -12.79
N GLN A 73 -6.61 -2.36 -12.14
CA GLN A 73 -7.58 -3.44 -12.08
C GLN A 73 -8.23 -3.54 -10.70
N ASP A 74 -9.50 -3.92 -10.70
CA ASP A 74 -10.25 -4.40 -9.54
C ASP A 74 -10.22 -3.50 -8.30
N VAL A 75 -10.53 -2.21 -8.46
CA VAL A 75 -10.83 -1.31 -7.33
C VAL A 75 -12.30 -1.52 -6.92
N TRP A 76 -12.55 -1.79 -5.64
CA TRP A 76 -13.90 -2.09 -5.13
C TRP A 76 -14.26 -1.20 -3.93
N PHE A 77 -15.55 -1.17 -3.60
CA PHE A 77 -16.07 -0.29 -2.54
C PHE A 77 -15.37 -0.49 -1.20
N GLN A 78 -15.24 -1.75 -0.73
CA GLN A 78 -14.67 -2.05 0.59
C GLN A 78 -13.18 -1.69 0.67
N LEU A 79 -12.43 -1.74 -0.45
CA LEU A 79 -11.05 -1.26 -0.51
C LEU A 79 -10.96 0.23 -0.17
N LEU A 80 -11.85 1.04 -0.75
CA LEU A 80 -11.87 2.47 -0.50
C LEU A 80 -12.46 2.78 0.88
N ALA A 81 -13.54 2.13 1.27
CA ALA A 81 -14.19 2.31 2.56
C ALA A 81 -13.26 1.99 3.75
N ALA A 82 -12.31 1.06 3.58
CA ALA A 82 -11.30 0.77 4.60
C ALA A 82 -10.44 1.98 4.98
N GLY A 83 -10.27 2.95 4.08
CA GLY A 83 -9.53 4.19 4.32
C GLY A 83 -10.39 5.38 4.76
N SER A 84 -11.64 5.15 5.20
CA SER A 84 -12.58 6.23 5.53
C SER A 84 -12.23 6.99 6.81
N GLU A 85 -11.64 6.32 7.80
CA GLU A 85 -11.32 6.91 9.10
C GLU A 85 -10.24 8.00 8.97
N GLY A 86 -10.55 9.21 9.44
CA GLY A 86 -9.64 10.36 9.34
C GLY A 86 -9.41 10.86 7.92
N SER A 87 -10.16 10.38 6.93
CA SER A 87 -10.01 10.77 5.53
C SER A 87 -10.60 12.17 5.26
N PRO A 88 -10.21 12.83 4.15
CA PRO A 88 -10.81 14.10 3.76
C PRO A 88 -12.32 13.98 3.54
N GLU A 89 -13.07 15.03 3.88
CA GLU A 89 -14.55 15.08 3.78
C GLU A 89 -15.10 14.64 2.42
N TRP A 90 -14.44 15.07 1.34
CA TRP A 90 -14.86 14.68 -0.02
C TRP A 90 -14.81 13.17 -0.25
N PHE A 91 -13.83 12.49 0.36
CA PHE A 91 -13.65 11.04 0.25
C PHE A 91 -14.61 10.31 1.18
N ALA A 92 -14.70 10.75 2.43
CA ALA A 92 -15.65 10.21 3.41
C ALA A 92 -17.09 10.23 2.85
N THR A 93 -17.49 11.32 2.16
CA THR A 93 -18.81 11.43 1.53
C THR A 93 -19.05 10.35 0.46
N ILE A 94 -18.01 9.98 -0.31
CA ILE A 94 -18.14 8.92 -1.34
C ILE A 94 -18.28 7.54 -0.71
N VAL A 95 -17.46 7.25 0.32
CA VAL A 95 -17.33 5.91 0.90
C VAL A 95 -18.21 5.69 2.13
N ASN A 96 -19.06 6.66 2.49
CA ASN A 96 -19.98 6.57 3.62
C ASN A 96 -21.01 5.44 3.42
N ASP A 97 -21.49 5.25 2.19
CA ASP A 97 -22.38 4.16 1.81
C ASP A 97 -22.22 3.80 0.33
N GLU A 98 -22.64 2.58 -0.04
CA GLU A 98 -22.55 2.08 -1.41
C GLU A 98 -23.39 2.88 -2.42
N LEU A 99 -24.47 3.53 -2.00
CA LEU A 99 -25.30 4.32 -2.89
C LEU A 99 -24.55 5.58 -3.34
N SER A 100 -23.93 6.29 -2.41
CA SER A 100 -23.09 7.45 -2.69
C SER A 100 -21.91 7.09 -3.58
N PHE A 101 -21.24 5.97 -3.29
CA PHE A 101 -20.18 5.43 -4.13
C PHE A 101 -20.66 5.13 -5.56
N ASN A 102 -21.77 4.38 -5.70
CA ASN A 102 -22.33 3.99 -7.00
C ASN A 102 -22.75 5.19 -7.84
N GLN A 103 -23.22 6.30 -7.24
CA GLN A 103 -23.55 7.52 -7.97
C GLN A 103 -22.29 8.14 -8.61
N VAL A 104 -21.18 8.18 -7.87
CA VAL A 104 -19.90 8.70 -8.37
C VAL A 104 -19.32 7.78 -9.45
N ILE A 105 -19.32 6.47 -9.20
CA ILE A 105 -18.82 5.47 -10.14
C ILE A 105 -19.60 5.48 -11.45
N ARG A 106 -20.93 5.55 -11.38
CA ARG A 106 -21.77 5.64 -12.58
C ARG A 106 -21.35 6.79 -13.49
N LEU A 107 -21.08 7.97 -12.92
CA LEU A 107 -20.61 9.10 -13.69
C LEU A 107 -19.28 8.82 -14.42
N LEU A 108 -18.35 8.09 -13.78
CA LEU A 108 -17.08 7.70 -14.41
C LEU A 108 -17.29 6.64 -15.50
N CYS A 109 -18.21 5.70 -15.30
CA CYS A 109 -18.59 4.69 -16.30
C CYS A 109 -19.29 5.32 -17.51
N ASP A 110 -20.22 6.26 -17.30
CA ASP A 110 -20.95 6.95 -18.36
C ASP A 110 -20.00 7.71 -19.31
N HIS A 111 -18.83 8.07 -18.84
CA HIS A 111 -17.74 8.68 -19.62
C HIS A 111 -16.66 7.67 -20.11
N ALA A 112 -16.92 6.35 -19.98
CA ALA A 112 -16.01 5.28 -20.38
C ALA A 112 -14.56 5.43 -19.84
N LEU A 113 -14.41 5.97 -18.62
CA LEU A 113 -13.11 6.08 -17.95
C LEU A 113 -12.81 4.85 -17.09
N ILE A 114 -13.84 4.18 -16.61
CA ILE A 114 -13.77 2.91 -15.87
C ILE A 114 -14.85 1.96 -16.33
N ASP A 115 -14.62 0.66 -16.17
CA ASP A 115 -15.52 -0.41 -16.55
C ASP A 115 -15.83 -1.29 -15.33
N PRO A 116 -17.10 -1.73 -15.14
CA PRO A 116 -17.46 -2.67 -14.08
C PRO A 116 -16.89 -4.05 -14.36
N LEU A 117 -16.50 -4.76 -13.29
CA LEU A 117 -16.07 -6.16 -13.33
C LEU A 117 -17.18 -7.03 -12.72
N GLU A 118 -17.95 -7.73 -13.56
CA GLU A 118 -19.12 -8.51 -13.13
C GLU A 118 -18.77 -9.62 -12.12
N VAL A 119 -17.58 -10.22 -12.25
CA VAL A 119 -17.18 -11.37 -11.42
C VAL A 119 -16.77 -10.94 -10.01
N SER A 120 -16.02 -9.84 -9.88
CA SER A 120 -15.47 -9.37 -8.60
C SER A 120 -16.32 -8.30 -7.93
N GLY A 121 -17.27 -7.72 -8.65
CA GLY A 121 -18.04 -6.56 -8.19
C GLY A 121 -17.19 -5.29 -8.02
N GLY A 122 -15.99 -5.29 -8.57
CA GLY A 122 -15.10 -4.14 -8.61
C GLY A 122 -15.16 -3.39 -9.94
N TYR A 123 -14.22 -2.51 -10.14
CA TYR A 123 -14.11 -1.69 -11.35
C TYR A 123 -12.66 -1.68 -11.84
N SER A 124 -12.49 -1.61 -13.15
CA SER A 124 -11.16 -1.49 -13.78
C SER A 124 -11.07 -0.21 -14.59
N MET A 125 -9.86 0.28 -14.76
CA MET A 125 -9.54 1.38 -15.65
C MET A 125 -8.67 0.85 -16.78
N HIS A 126 -9.02 1.15 -18.03
CA HIS A 126 -8.18 0.75 -19.16
C HIS A 126 -6.76 1.28 -19.00
N THR A 127 -5.75 0.48 -19.31
CA THR A 127 -4.33 0.80 -19.07
C THR A 127 -3.91 2.17 -19.64
N CYS A 128 -4.42 2.56 -20.82
CA CYS A 128 -4.12 3.86 -21.42
C CYS A 128 -4.73 5.03 -20.63
N VAL A 129 -5.96 4.87 -20.13
CA VAL A 129 -6.63 5.88 -19.28
C VAL A 129 -5.89 6.00 -17.95
N HIS A 130 -5.50 4.86 -17.37
CA HIS A 130 -4.72 4.85 -16.13
C HIS A 130 -3.35 5.52 -16.31
N SER A 131 -2.65 5.24 -17.41
CA SER A 131 -1.39 5.92 -17.73
C SER A 131 -1.57 7.43 -17.91
N TRP A 132 -2.66 7.85 -18.59
CA TRP A 132 -3.01 9.26 -18.66
C TRP A 132 -3.29 9.86 -17.28
N ALA A 133 -4.05 9.17 -16.43
CA ALA A 133 -4.32 9.63 -15.06
C ALA A 133 -3.04 9.75 -14.23
N VAL A 134 -2.09 8.83 -14.36
CA VAL A 134 -0.81 8.85 -13.63
C VAL A 134 0.10 9.98 -14.11
N TYR A 135 0.32 10.09 -15.44
CA TYR A 135 1.40 10.91 -15.99
C TYR A 135 0.95 12.29 -16.48
N VAL A 136 -0.34 12.48 -16.74
CA VAL A 136 -0.88 13.74 -17.22
C VAL A 136 -1.75 14.40 -16.16
N LEU A 137 -2.77 13.69 -15.67
CA LEU A 137 -3.71 14.23 -14.68
C LEU A 137 -3.05 14.46 -13.30
N ASN A 138 -2.07 13.62 -12.94
CA ASN A 138 -1.27 13.73 -11.71
C ASN A 138 0.21 13.97 -12.03
N ALA A 139 0.53 14.80 -13.04
CA ALA A 139 1.91 15.14 -13.40
C ALA A 139 2.69 15.72 -12.20
N GLU A 140 2.02 16.51 -11.38
CA GLU A 140 2.47 16.91 -10.05
C GLU A 140 1.88 15.89 -9.05
N ARG A 141 2.74 15.03 -8.52
CA ARG A 141 2.33 14.00 -7.54
C ARG A 141 1.78 14.67 -6.29
N GLU A 142 0.53 14.38 -5.96
CA GLU A 142 -0.12 14.87 -4.76
C GLU A 142 0.09 13.87 -3.60
N VAL A 143 0.96 14.24 -2.65
CA VAL A 143 1.32 13.39 -1.49
C VAL A 143 0.09 12.97 -0.68
N SER A 144 -0.91 13.85 -0.56
CA SER A 144 -2.16 13.56 0.16
C SER A 144 -2.95 12.43 -0.49
N MET A 145 -3.01 12.37 -1.83
CA MET A 145 -3.66 11.28 -2.57
C MET A 145 -2.90 9.96 -2.46
N ALA A 146 -1.57 10.01 -2.57
CA ALA A 146 -0.73 8.83 -2.36
C ALA A 146 -0.90 8.25 -0.95
N ARG A 147 -0.94 9.13 0.07
CA ARG A 147 -1.19 8.73 1.46
C ARG A 147 -2.57 8.12 1.63
N LEU A 148 -3.61 8.72 1.06
CA LEU A 148 -4.97 8.20 1.14
C LEU A 148 -5.08 6.80 0.50
N ALA A 149 -4.49 6.61 -0.69
CA ALA A 149 -4.45 5.29 -1.33
C ALA A 149 -3.71 4.25 -0.46
N LEU A 150 -2.57 4.63 0.13
CA LEU A 150 -1.82 3.77 1.05
C LEU A 150 -2.67 3.37 2.27
N VAL A 151 -3.40 4.32 2.87
CA VAL A 151 -4.28 4.04 4.01
C VAL A 151 -5.40 3.09 3.60
N CYS A 152 -6.05 3.30 2.44
CA CYS A 152 -7.06 2.39 1.91
C CYS A 152 -6.51 0.96 1.79
N VAL A 153 -5.36 0.80 1.14
CA VAL A 153 -4.78 -0.54 0.90
C VAL A 153 -4.30 -1.19 2.20
N GLY A 154 -3.63 -0.45 3.07
CA GLY A 154 -3.13 -0.99 4.33
C GLY A 154 -4.23 -1.35 5.32
N SER A 155 -5.32 -0.57 5.36
CA SER A 155 -6.48 -0.86 6.20
C SER A 155 -7.37 -1.98 5.64
N ALA A 156 -7.29 -2.24 4.34
CA ALA A 156 -8.01 -3.34 3.69
C ALA A 156 -7.28 -4.70 3.82
N VAL A 157 -6.10 -4.76 4.44
CA VAL A 157 -5.39 -6.03 4.67
C VAL A 157 -6.25 -6.93 5.55
N PRO A 158 -6.71 -8.10 5.04
CA PRO A 158 -7.61 -8.96 5.78
C PRO A 158 -6.89 -9.65 6.95
N THR A 159 -7.61 -9.88 8.02
CA THR A 159 -7.13 -10.70 9.13
C THR A 159 -7.35 -12.19 8.82
N LYS A 160 -6.43 -13.06 9.26
CA LYS A 160 -6.53 -14.53 9.04
C LYS A 160 -7.77 -15.17 9.68
N ASN A 161 -8.49 -14.45 10.51
CA ASN A 161 -9.71 -14.93 11.15
C ASN A 161 -10.95 -14.82 10.26
N VAL A 162 -10.83 -14.11 9.12
CA VAL A 162 -11.92 -13.99 8.13
C VAL A 162 -11.89 -15.20 7.20
N PRO A 163 -13.01 -15.90 6.97
CA PRO A 163 -13.09 -16.97 5.98
C PRO A 163 -12.64 -16.45 4.59
N GLU A 164 -11.91 -17.28 3.87
CA GLU A 164 -11.46 -16.95 2.51
C GLU A 164 -10.60 -15.67 2.39
N TYR A 165 -9.92 -15.24 3.47
CA TYR A 165 -9.05 -14.07 3.49
C TYR A 165 -8.03 -14.06 2.34
N TRP A 166 -7.59 -15.22 1.83
CA TRP A 166 -6.67 -15.35 0.70
C TRP A 166 -7.26 -14.86 -0.64
N VAL A 167 -8.58 -14.84 -0.79
CA VAL A 167 -9.24 -14.28 -1.98
C VAL A 167 -9.05 -12.76 -1.98
N GLU A 168 -9.31 -12.12 -0.85
CA GLU A 168 -9.10 -10.68 -0.68
C GLU A 168 -7.61 -10.31 -0.75
N GLU A 169 -6.73 -11.11 -0.16
CA GLU A 169 -5.28 -10.91 -0.30
C GLU A 169 -4.84 -10.94 -1.76
N ARG A 170 -5.39 -11.84 -2.58
CA ARG A 170 -5.08 -11.92 -4.01
C ARG A 170 -5.54 -10.67 -4.77
N ARG A 171 -6.72 -10.15 -4.46
CA ARG A 171 -7.25 -8.91 -5.04
C ARG A 171 -6.40 -7.70 -4.63
N LEU A 172 -5.96 -7.68 -3.38
CA LEU A 172 -5.20 -6.57 -2.80
C LEU A 172 -3.76 -6.50 -3.31
N LEU A 173 -3.17 -7.63 -3.73
CA LEU A 173 -1.75 -7.73 -4.07
C LEU A 173 -1.26 -6.72 -5.13
N PRO A 174 -1.96 -6.48 -6.26
CA PRO A 174 -1.54 -5.47 -7.24
C PRO A 174 -1.53 -4.06 -6.65
N HIS A 175 -2.52 -3.72 -5.84
CA HIS A 175 -2.61 -2.41 -5.17
C HIS A 175 -1.51 -2.24 -4.13
N ALA A 176 -1.20 -3.29 -3.37
CA ALA A 176 -0.09 -3.29 -2.41
C ALA A 176 1.27 -3.05 -3.10
N HIS A 177 1.51 -3.69 -4.25
CA HIS A 177 2.71 -3.45 -5.06
C HIS A 177 2.79 -2.00 -5.54
N LYS A 178 1.67 -1.44 -5.97
CA LYS A 178 1.62 -0.04 -6.37
C LYS A 178 1.95 0.90 -5.21
N CYS A 179 1.44 0.61 -4.01
CA CYS A 179 1.79 1.36 -2.80
C CYS A 179 3.27 1.21 -2.44
N TYR A 180 3.84 0.01 -2.56
CA TYR A 180 5.25 -0.23 -2.29
C TYR A 180 6.15 0.70 -3.10
N ASP A 181 5.86 0.88 -4.41
CA ASP A 181 6.66 1.70 -5.32
C ASP A 181 6.74 3.17 -4.89
N PHE A 182 5.70 3.74 -4.28
CA PHE A 182 5.71 5.16 -3.90
C PHE A 182 5.94 5.44 -2.41
N VAL A 183 5.84 4.44 -1.53
CA VAL A 183 6.13 4.61 -0.10
C VAL A 183 7.58 5.04 0.13
N HIS A 184 8.52 4.55 -0.67
CA HIS A 184 9.93 4.91 -0.56
C HIS A 184 10.22 6.34 -1.05
N ASP A 185 9.51 6.80 -2.08
CA ASP A 185 9.92 8.00 -2.82
C ASP A 185 9.16 9.27 -2.42
N THR A 186 7.97 9.13 -1.82
CA THR A 186 7.00 10.25 -1.86
C THR A 186 6.46 10.65 -0.48
N ILE A 187 6.47 9.76 0.51
CA ILE A 187 5.79 10.03 1.79
C ILE A 187 6.80 10.50 2.83
N ASP A 188 6.74 11.80 3.15
CA ASP A 188 7.37 12.34 4.35
C ASP A 188 6.57 11.87 5.57
N LEU A 189 7.20 11.04 6.41
CA LEU A 189 6.61 10.43 7.60
C LEU A 189 6.98 11.16 8.90
N GLU A 190 7.60 12.35 8.82
CA GLU A 190 8.12 13.04 10.00
C GLU A 190 7.05 13.77 10.81
N SER A 191 5.83 13.94 10.31
CA SER A 191 4.77 14.62 11.05
C SER A 191 3.93 13.65 11.89
N GLN A 192 3.46 14.10 13.07
CA GLN A 192 2.59 13.33 13.98
C GLN A 192 1.23 12.97 13.34
N ASP A 193 0.83 13.68 12.28
CA ASP A 193 -0.43 13.42 11.54
C ASP A 193 -0.37 12.18 10.62
N ASN A 194 0.72 11.40 10.69
CA ASN A 194 0.95 10.26 9.80
C ASN A 194 0.55 8.90 10.41
N GLN A 195 -0.15 8.85 11.54
CA GLN A 195 -0.47 7.60 12.23
C GLN A 195 -1.10 6.56 11.30
N ALA A 196 -2.18 6.91 10.62
CA ALA A 196 -2.87 5.99 9.71
C ALA A 196 -1.97 5.46 8.59
N ALA A 197 -1.08 6.32 8.04
CA ALA A 197 -0.13 5.91 7.00
C ALA A 197 0.95 4.97 7.56
N LEU A 198 1.47 5.23 8.77
CA LEU A 198 2.45 4.36 9.43
C LEU A 198 1.86 2.99 9.79
N ASP A 199 0.60 2.96 10.22
CA ASP A 199 -0.11 1.72 10.50
C ASP A 199 -0.44 0.97 9.22
N ALA A 200 -0.78 1.67 8.12
CA ALA A 200 -0.96 1.08 6.81
C ALA A 200 0.34 0.45 6.28
N ILE A 201 1.50 1.11 6.41
CA ILE A 201 2.81 0.56 6.03
C ILE A 201 3.13 -0.69 6.88
N HIS A 202 2.85 -0.65 8.18
CA HIS A 202 3.00 -1.81 9.06
C HIS A 202 2.13 -2.99 8.61
N SER A 203 0.85 -2.73 8.30
CA SER A 203 -0.09 -3.74 7.79
C SER A 203 0.38 -4.35 6.48
N LEU A 204 0.96 -3.55 5.55
CA LEU A 204 1.58 -4.05 4.34
C LEU A 204 2.79 -4.94 4.63
N GLY A 205 3.59 -4.66 5.67
CA GLY A 205 4.65 -5.55 6.13
C GLY A 205 4.12 -6.92 6.52
N SER A 206 3.01 -6.97 7.27
CA SER A 206 2.32 -8.21 7.64
C SER A 206 1.74 -8.93 6.41
N PHE A 207 1.12 -8.20 5.51
CA PHE A 207 0.59 -8.71 4.25
C PHE A 207 1.68 -9.40 3.41
N TYR A 208 2.83 -8.74 3.17
CA TYR A 208 3.94 -9.33 2.43
C TYR A 208 4.56 -10.53 3.15
N THR A 209 4.61 -10.52 4.49
CA THR A 209 5.04 -11.69 5.27
C THR A 209 4.14 -12.90 4.99
N ASN A 210 2.81 -12.71 4.96
CA ASN A 210 1.84 -13.75 4.64
C ASN A 210 2.01 -14.29 3.22
N GLN A 211 2.38 -13.41 2.27
CA GLN A 211 2.66 -13.78 0.87
C GLN A 211 4.03 -14.43 0.66
N GLY A 212 4.85 -14.58 1.71
CA GLY A 212 6.22 -15.08 1.60
C GLY A 212 7.21 -14.12 0.94
N LYS A 213 6.81 -12.86 0.71
CA LYS A 213 7.64 -11.80 0.12
C LYS A 213 8.48 -11.13 1.21
N MET A 214 9.52 -11.82 1.65
CA MET A 214 10.28 -11.44 2.85
C MET A 214 11.07 -10.15 2.69
N ALA A 215 11.55 -9.82 1.50
CA ALA A 215 12.31 -8.58 1.25
C ALA A 215 11.40 -7.35 1.29
N GLU A 216 10.23 -7.44 0.65
CA GLU A 216 9.21 -6.40 0.66
C GLU A 216 8.65 -6.20 2.08
N ALA A 217 8.42 -7.29 2.81
CA ALA A 217 7.99 -7.24 4.21
C ALA A 217 9.01 -6.51 5.09
N GLU A 218 10.30 -6.86 4.96
CA GLU A 218 11.38 -6.21 5.71
C GLU A 218 11.45 -4.70 5.40
N ALA A 219 11.35 -4.32 4.13
CA ALA A 219 11.36 -2.92 3.73
C ALA A 219 10.18 -2.14 4.33
N MET A 220 8.95 -2.69 4.31
CA MET A 220 7.77 -2.06 4.89
C MET A 220 7.89 -1.93 6.41
N TYR A 221 8.27 -2.99 7.12
CA TYR A 221 8.44 -2.91 8.57
C TYR A 221 9.54 -1.93 9.00
N ARG A 222 10.68 -1.89 8.29
CA ARG A 222 11.74 -0.91 8.57
C ARG A 222 11.27 0.52 8.35
N ARG A 223 10.53 0.76 7.26
CA ARG A 223 9.97 2.08 6.97
C ARG A 223 8.93 2.51 8.02
N ALA A 224 8.03 1.59 8.42
CA ALA A 224 7.09 1.83 9.50
C ALA A 224 7.81 2.10 10.84
N LEU A 225 8.85 1.33 11.17
CA LEU A 225 9.63 1.49 12.39
C LEU A 225 10.31 2.85 12.45
N GLU A 226 11.01 3.25 11.39
CA GLU A 226 11.66 4.57 11.30
C GLU A 226 10.67 5.71 11.53
N GLY A 227 9.52 5.66 10.86
CA GLY A 227 8.49 6.69 11.02
C GLY A 227 7.87 6.70 12.42
N LYS A 228 7.56 5.51 12.99
CA LYS A 228 7.00 5.39 14.35
C LYS A 228 8.00 5.83 15.43
N GLU A 229 9.27 5.53 15.28
CA GLU A 229 10.32 6.02 16.19
C GLU A 229 10.43 7.54 16.21
N LYS A 230 10.36 8.17 15.03
CA LYS A 230 10.38 9.64 14.90
C LYS A 230 9.11 10.28 15.46
N ALA A 231 7.93 9.70 15.18
CA ALA A 231 6.66 10.28 15.58
C ALA A 231 6.35 10.10 17.06
N TRP A 232 6.62 8.93 17.63
CA TRP A 232 6.17 8.56 19.00
C TRP A 232 7.29 8.08 19.91
N GLY A 233 8.49 7.91 19.38
CA GLY A 233 9.64 7.42 20.12
C GLY A 233 9.78 5.87 20.12
N PRO A 234 10.98 5.41 20.53
CA PRO A 234 11.36 4.00 20.44
C PRO A 234 10.64 3.07 21.44
N GLU A 235 10.04 3.63 22.49
CA GLU A 235 9.36 2.89 23.56
C GLU A 235 7.83 2.92 23.42
N HIS A 236 7.29 3.61 22.42
CA HIS A 236 5.86 3.63 22.16
C HIS A 236 5.37 2.23 21.77
N THR A 237 4.20 1.81 22.28
CA THR A 237 3.68 0.45 22.08
C THR A 237 3.52 0.07 20.61
N SER A 238 3.00 0.98 19.78
CA SER A 238 2.89 0.74 18.32
C SER A 238 4.26 0.60 17.63
N THR A 239 5.31 1.26 18.15
CA THR A 239 6.70 1.08 17.69
C THR A 239 7.18 -0.32 18.06
N LEU A 240 6.93 -0.74 19.31
CA LEU A 240 7.31 -2.06 19.81
C LEU A 240 6.59 -3.20 19.09
N ASP A 241 5.33 -3.01 18.66
CA ASP A 241 4.62 -3.98 17.81
C ASP A 241 5.35 -4.19 16.47
N THR A 242 5.85 -3.11 15.88
CA THR A 242 6.63 -3.19 14.64
C THR A 242 7.98 -3.88 14.85
N VAL A 243 8.65 -3.60 15.97
CA VAL A 243 9.90 -4.30 16.39
C VAL A 243 9.67 -5.80 16.58
N ASN A 244 8.56 -6.18 17.23
CA ASN A 244 8.18 -7.59 17.40
C ASN A 244 7.97 -8.28 16.04
N ASN A 245 7.26 -7.64 15.12
CA ASN A 245 6.98 -8.22 13.80
C ASN A 245 8.25 -8.34 12.94
N LEU A 246 9.19 -7.39 13.04
CA LEU A 246 10.53 -7.55 12.48
C LEU A 246 11.28 -8.72 13.10
N GLY A 247 11.18 -8.92 14.41
CA GLY A 247 11.74 -10.10 15.10
C GLY A 247 11.18 -11.42 14.55
N ASN A 248 9.85 -11.48 14.33
CA ASN A 248 9.20 -12.64 13.71
C ASN A 248 9.73 -12.87 12.29
N LEU A 249 9.81 -11.83 11.48
CA LEU A 249 10.32 -11.90 10.12
C LEU A 249 11.76 -12.41 10.07
N TYR A 250 12.65 -11.88 10.91
CA TYR A 250 14.05 -12.32 11.00
C TYR A 250 14.19 -13.77 11.46
N LYS A 251 13.37 -14.20 12.43
CA LYS A 251 13.29 -15.61 12.86
C LYS A 251 12.93 -16.53 11.69
N ASP A 252 11.97 -16.11 10.85
CA ASP A 252 11.50 -16.89 9.71
C ASP A 252 12.51 -16.88 8.55
N GLN A 253 13.29 -15.81 8.41
CA GLN A 253 14.45 -15.72 7.51
C GLN A 253 15.70 -16.50 8.02
N GLY A 254 15.68 -17.04 9.25
CA GLY A 254 16.84 -17.68 9.86
C GLY A 254 17.89 -16.72 10.45
N LYS A 255 17.62 -15.42 10.45
CA LYS A 255 18.48 -14.38 11.04
C LYS A 255 18.27 -14.34 12.57
N MET A 256 18.81 -15.36 13.26
CA MET A 256 18.49 -15.59 14.68
C MET A 256 19.01 -14.52 15.63
N ALA A 257 20.18 -13.93 15.35
CA ALA A 257 20.76 -12.87 16.18
C ALA A 257 19.95 -11.57 16.09
N GLU A 258 19.55 -11.20 14.89
CA GLU A 258 18.70 -10.04 14.63
C GLU A 258 17.31 -10.21 15.26
N ALA A 259 16.73 -11.42 15.15
CA ALA A 259 15.47 -11.75 15.80
C ALA A 259 15.56 -11.61 17.32
N GLU A 260 16.65 -12.13 17.95
CA GLU A 260 16.90 -12.01 19.38
C GLU A 260 16.99 -10.55 19.82
N ALA A 261 17.72 -9.72 19.07
CA ALA A 261 17.86 -8.30 19.37
C ALA A 261 16.50 -7.57 19.33
N MET A 262 15.68 -7.84 18.31
CA MET A 262 14.34 -7.26 18.19
C MET A 262 13.41 -7.70 19.33
N TYR A 263 13.37 -8.99 19.67
CA TYR A 263 12.52 -9.47 20.75
C TYR A 263 12.96 -8.95 22.13
N ARG A 264 14.27 -8.84 22.40
CA ARG A 264 14.76 -8.25 23.64
C ARG A 264 14.37 -6.78 23.76
N ARG A 265 14.53 -6.01 22.68
CA ARG A 265 14.10 -4.62 22.64
C ARG A 265 12.59 -4.48 22.90
N ALA A 266 11.77 -5.30 22.23
CA ALA A 266 10.33 -5.28 22.44
C ALA A 266 9.95 -5.68 23.88
N LEU A 267 10.60 -6.70 24.44
CA LEU A 267 10.37 -7.16 25.82
C LEU A 267 10.66 -6.04 26.82
N GLU A 268 11.83 -5.41 26.73
CA GLU A 268 12.22 -4.30 27.61
C GLU A 268 11.22 -3.14 27.56
N GLY A 269 10.78 -2.75 26.35
CA GLY A 269 9.81 -1.68 26.18
C GLY A 269 8.43 -2.04 26.74
N TYR A 270 7.92 -3.25 26.50
CA TYR A 270 6.64 -3.68 27.07
C TYR A 270 6.68 -3.85 28.58
N GLU A 271 7.81 -4.30 29.17
CA GLU A 271 7.96 -4.34 30.62
C GLU A 271 7.87 -2.96 31.24
N LYS A 272 8.49 -1.96 30.63
CA LYS A 272 8.41 -0.57 31.10
C LYS A 272 6.99 0.01 30.93
N ALA A 273 6.33 -0.27 29.82
CA ALA A 273 5.03 0.31 29.51
C ALA A 273 3.90 -0.33 30.32
N TRP A 274 3.88 -1.65 30.46
CA TRP A 274 2.74 -2.40 30.98
C TRP A 274 3.09 -3.37 32.12
N GLY A 275 4.35 -3.54 32.43
CA GLY A 275 4.84 -4.45 33.45
C GLY A 275 5.04 -5.89 32.96
N PRO A 276 5.64 -6.74 33.83
CA PRO A 276 6.09 -8.09 33.45
C PRO A 276 4.97 -9.11 33.24
N GLU A 277 3.77 -8.86 33.76
CA GLU A 277 2.64 -9.80 33.71
C GLU A 277 1.62 -9.47 32.60
N HIS A 278 1.82 -8.38 31.87
CA HIS A 278 0.94 -8.02 30.77
C HIS A 278 1.05 -9.02 29.61
N THR A 279 -0.08 -9.30 28.96
CA THR A 279 -0.16 -10.30 27.86
C THR A 279 0.88 -10.05 26.76
N SER A 280 1.09 -8.80 26.35
CA SER A 280 2.09 -8.46 25.33
C SER A 280 3.51 -8.74 25.79
N THR A 281 3.84 -8.46 27.06
CA THR A 281 5.13 -8.79 27.68
C THR A 281 5.35 -10.30 27.71
N LEU A 282 4.33 -11.05 28.15
CA LEU A 282 4.40 -12.52 28.19
C LEU A 282 4.52 -13.14 26.78
N ASN A 283 3.91 -12.52 25.76
CA ASN A 283 4.08 -12.94 24.37
C ASN A 283 5.54 -12.77 23.93
N MET A 284 6.24 -11.69 24.32
CA MET A 284 7.66 -11.50 24.00
C MET A 284 8.53 -12.52 24.72
N VAL A 285 8.24 -12.80 25.98
CA VAL A 285 8.92 -13.86 26.74
C VAL A 285 8.76 -15.22 26.02
N ASN A 286 7.55 -15.53 25.55
CA ASN A 286 7.29 -16.77 24.80
C ASN A 286 8.01 -16.79 23.44
N ASN A 287 8.03 -15.68 22.69
CA ASN A 287 8.74 -15.57 21.42
C ASN A 287 10.24 -15.79 21.59
N LEU A 288 10.85 -15.22 22.65
CA LEU A 288 12.25 -15.47 23.00
C LEU A 288 12.47 -16.94 23.39
N GLY A 289 11.58 -17.54 24.16
CA GLY A 289 11.65 -18.96 24.49
C GLY A 289 11.63 -19.87 23.27
N LEU A 290 10.75 -19.59 22.31
CA LEU A 290 10.68 -20.31 21.04
C LEU A 290 11.95 -20.10 20.19
N LEU A 291 12.49 -18.89 20.17
CA LEU A 291 13.74 -18.57 19.46
C LEU A 291 14.92 -19.35 20.05
N TYR A 292 15.09 -19.35 21.39
CA TYR A 292 16.15 -20.08 22.07
C TYR A 292 16.04 -21.61 21.86
N LYS A 293 14.81 -22.13 21.88
CA LYS A 293 14.58 -23.54 21.53
C LYS A 293 15.06 -23.84 20.10
N LYS A 294 14.77 -22.98 19.14
CA LYS A 294 15.20 -23.12 17.73
C LYS A 294 16.73 -23.01 17.57
N GLN A 295 17.39 -22.23 18.44
CA GLN A 295 18.85 -22.13 18.52
C GLN A 295 19.53 -23.29 19.28
N GLY A 296 18.78 -24.20 19.88
CA GLY A 296 19.32 -25.28 20.75
C GLY A 296 19.71 -24.82 22.17
N LYS A 297 19.42 -23.58 22.55
CA LYS A 297 19.68 -23.02 23.88
C LYS A 297 18.56 -23.40 24.84
N MET A 298 18.56 -24.69 25.27
CA MET A 298 17.44 -25.27 26.02
C MET A 298 17.27 -24.68 27.41
N ALA A 299 18.35 -24.35 28.11
CA ALA A 299 18.29 -23.76 29.45
C ALA A 299 17.65 -22.38 29.46
N GLU A 300 18.04 -21.54 28.48
CA GLU A 300 17.47 -20.21 28.27
C GLU A 300 16.00 -20.28 27.86
N ALA A 301 15.65 -21.23 26.99
CA ALA A 301 14.26 -21.44 26.58
C ALA A 301 13.38 -21.83 27.78
N GLU A 302 13.88 -22.77 28.66
CA GLU A 302 13.16 -23.17 29.85
C GLU A 302 12.98 -22.02 30.84
N ALA A 303 14.00 -21.17 31.00
CA ALA A 303 13.91 -19.99 31.85
C ALA A 303 12.81 -19.01 31.36
N MET A 304 12.72 -18.79 30.04
CA MET A 304 11.67 -17.96 29.46
C MET A 304 10.27 -18.57 29.67
N TYR A 305 10.10 -19.88 29.42
CA TYR A 305 8.80 -20.53 29.63
C TYR A 305 8.36 -20.57 31.11
N ARG A 306 9.29 -20.73 32.05
CA ARG A 306 8.96 -20.60 33.46
C ARG A 306 8.49 -19.21 33.84
N ARG A 307 9.08 -18.18 33.22
CA ARG A 307 8.67 -16.80 33.42
C ARG A 307 7.27 -16.53 32.86
N ALA A 308 6.91 -17.09 31.71
CA ALA A 308 5.61 -16.91 31.06
C ALA A 308 4.45 -17.64 31.81
N ARG A 309 4.76 -18.56 32.77
CA ARG A 309 3.76 -19.32 33.52
C ARG A 309 3.41 -18.73 34.91
N LYS A 310 4.15 -17.71 35.33
CA LYS A 310 3.90 -17.00 36.59
C LYS A 310 2.87 -15.92 36.39
#